data_ed4b093e3e291a8ed0f96a26fac523e7
#
_entry.id   ed4b093e3e291a8ed0f96a26fac523e7
#
_cell.length_a   1.000
_cell.length_b   1.000
_cell.length_c   1.000
_cell.angle_alpha   90.00
_cell.angle_beta   90.00
_cell.angle_gamma   90.00
#
_symmetry.space_group_name_H-M   'P 1'
#
loop_
_entity.id
_entity.type
_entity.pdbx_description
1 polymer ?
#
loop_
_entity_poly.entity_id
_entity_poly.type
_entity_poly.pdbx_seq_one_letter_code
_entity_poly.pdbx_strand_id
1 'polypeptide(L)'
;MDRILSVGNKIELSKIKKNKDDDAVTYVSQILDMKDEKIVAAMPISEGHIVPIEPGSRMHAYFYTVKGIFSCEILVTERGKEGYIYIMEVECTTELKKFQRRQFYRLPCTIEGYFRKLTDTELLRFQHDNIVPEDTQDVDKGIIVDISGGGLRIMTQKPLEKNNYIYIRFPVEMNIGNREDRKSVV
;
A
#
# COMPACT_ATOMS: atom_id res chain seq x y z
N MET A 1 3.02 23.10 11.91
CA MET A 1 3.13 22.20 10.75
C MET A 1 4.56 21.78 10.45
N ASP A 2 5.50 22.68 10.47
CA ASP A 2 6.93 22.51 10.10
C ASP A 2 7.73 21.43 10.86
N ARG A 3 7.21 20.93 11.96
CA ARG A 3 7.87 19.84 12.72
C ARG A 3 7.50 18.43 12.24
N ILE A 4 6.50 18.29 11.41
CA ILE A 4 5.96 17.01 10.95
C ILE A 4 6.11 16.85 9.46
N LEU A 5 5.71 17.85 8.69
CA LEU A 5 5.79 17.87 7.23
C LEU A 5 7.12 18.48 6.78
N SER A 6 7.60 18.07 5.63
CA SER A 6 8.83 18.57 5.00
C SER A 6 8.70 18.54 3.48
N VAL A 7 9.41 19.44 2.81
CA VAL A 7 9.60 19.38 1.36
C VAL A 7 10.12 18.00 0.97
N GLY A 8 9.60 17.48 -0.13
CA GLY A 8 9.91 16.12 -0.60
C GLY A 8 8.99 15.04 -0.02
N ASN A 9 8.16 15.30 1.00
CA ASN A 9 7.23 14.29 1.48
C ASN A 9 6.23 13.94 0.38
N LYS A 10 6.02 12.64 0.18
CA LYS A 10 4.96 12.12 -0.67
C LYS A 10 3.60 12.42 -0.06
N ILE A 11 2.65 12.80 -0.90
CA ILE A 11 1.25 12.98 -0.54
C ILE A 11 0.41 11.99 -1.36
N GLU A 12 -0.50 11.30 -0.72
CA GLU A 12 -1.61 10.61 -1.38
C GLU A 12 -2.89 11.41 -1.13
N LEU A 13 -3.60 11.73 -2.20
CA LEU A 13 -4.82 12.53 -2.20
C LEU A 13 -5.99 11.66 -2.61
N SER A 14 -7.08 11.68 -1.85
CA SER A 14 -8.31 11.01 -2.23
C SER A 14 -9.50 11.95 -2.12
N LYS A 15 -10.46 11.82 -3.02
CA LYS A 15 -11.72 12.57 -2.91
C LYS A 15 -12.46 12.18 -1.63
N ILE A 16 -13.06 13.13 -0.96
CA ILE A 16 -13.95 12.85 0.18
C ILE A 16 -15.16 12.07 -0.36
N LYS A 17 -15.33 10.84 0.11
CA LYS A 17 -16.41 9.98 -0.32
C LYS A 17 -17.75 10.58 0.10
N LYS A 18 -18.69 10.67 -0.84
CA LYS A 18 -20.09 11.01 -0.55
C LYS A 18 -20.91 9.77 -0.16
N ASN A 19 -20.54 8.60 -0.72
CA ASN A 19 -21.18 7.30 -0.46
C ASN A 19 -20.11 6.23 -0.16
N LYS A 20 -20.49 5.17 0.58
CA LYS A 20 -19.57 4.07 0.94
C LYS A 20 -19.04 3.28 -0.27
N ASP A 21 -19.80 3.25 -1.36
CA ASP A 21 -19.52 2.44 -2.57
C ASP A 21 -18.71 3.20 -3.63
N ASP A 22 -18.38 4.48 -3.41
CA ASP A 22 -17.52 5.22 -4.32
C ASP A 22 -16.10 4.63 -4.29
N ASP A 23 -15.60 4.18 -5.44
CA ASP A 23 -14.19 3.80 -5.58
C ASP A 23 -13.31 5.02 -5.30
N ALA A 24 -12.46 4.89 -4.28
CA ALA A 24 -11.57 5.96 -3.88
C ALA A 24 -10.43 6.11 -4.89
N VAL A 25 -10.62 6.95 -5.89
CA VAL A 25 -9.51 7.34 -6.76
C VAL A 25 -8.47 8.07 -5.91
N THR A 26 -7.27 7.51 -5.86
CA THR A 26 -6.13 8.06 -5.12
C THR A 26 -5.12 8.62 -6.10
N TYR A 27 -4.72 9.86 -5.89
CA TYR A 27 -3.69 10.55 -6.66
C TYR A 27 -2.41 10.68 -5.83
N VAL A 28 -1.27 10.58 -6.49
CA VAL A 28 0.03 10.74 -5.85
C VAL A 28 0.61 12.10 -6.22
N SER A 29 1.13 12.80 -5.21
CA SER A 29 1.78 14.10 -5.31
C SER A 29 2.97 14.19 -4.36
N GLN A 30 3.63 15.31 -4.33
CA GLN A 30 4.79 15.60 -3.47
C GLN A 30 4.76 17.06 -3.01
N ILE A 31 5.18 17.31 -1.76
CA ILE A 31 5.40 18.65 -1.25
C ILE A 31 6.62 19.25 -1.95
N LEU A 32 6.44 20.38 -2.61
CA LEU A 32 7.50 21.13 -3.29
C LEU A 32 8.01 22.28 -2.44
N ASP A 33 7.11 22.94 -1.71
CA ASP A 33 7.44 24.07 -0.83
C ASP A 33 6.40 24.19 0.30
N MET A 34 6.77 24.92 1.33
CA MET A 34 5.90 25.25 2.46
C MET A 34 6.06 26.74 2.77
N LYS A 35 4.98 27.52 2.57
CA LYS A 35 4.95 28.97 2.79
C LYS A 35 3.90 29.30 3.81
N ASP A 36 4.30 29.85 4.94
CA ASP A 36 3.43 30.16 6.07
C ASP A 36 2.66 28.90 6.52
N GLU A 37 1.35 28.87 6.41
CA GLU A 37 0.53 27.68 6.73
C GLU A 37 0.07 26.91 5.49
N LYS A 38 0.49 27.33 4.30
CA LYS A 38 0.16 26.72 3.02
C LYS A 38 1.21 25.72 2.58
N ILE A 39 0.76 24.67 1.93
CA ILE A 39 1.60 23.63 1.32
C ILE A 39 1.52 23.80 -0.18
N VAL A 40 2.66 23.96 -0.84
CA VAL A 40 2.77 23.91 -2.29
C VAL A 40 3.09 22.48 -2.70
N ALA A 41 2.21 21.86 -3.47
CA ALA A 41 2.37 20.48 -3.93
C ALA A 41 2.35 20.41 -5.45
N ALA A 42 3.03 19.41 -6.00
CA ALA A 42 2.96 19.12 -7.42
C ALA A 42 1.54 18.73 -7.83
N MET A 43 1.08 19.15 -9.00
CA MET A 43 -0.17 18.65 -9.56
C MET A 43 -0.01 17.14 -9.83
N PRO A 44 -0.95 16.29 -9.42
CA PRO A 44 -0.83 14.86 -9.62
C PRO A 44 -0.75 14.47 -11.10
N ILE A 45 -0.05 13.37 -11.37
CA ILE A 45 0.03 12.77 -12.70
C ILE A 45 -0.54 11.35 -12.61
N SER A 46 -1.43 10.99 -13.50
CA SER A 46 -1.97 9.64 -13.66
C SER A 46 -1.89 9.24 -15.14
N GLU A 47 -1.36 8.06 -15.40
CA GLU A 47 -1.19 7.52 -16.76
C GLU A 47 -0.48 8.48 -17.72
N GLY A 48 0.51 9.22 -17.23
CA GLY A 48 1.28 10.20 -18.02
C GLY A 48 0.58 11.54 -18.26
N HIS A 49 -0.61 11.74 -17.72
CA HIS A 49 -1.37 12.98 -17.87
C HIS A 49 -1.53 13.70 -16.52
N ILE A 50 -1.47 15.02 -16.57
CA ILE A 50 -1.74 15.86 -15.39
C ILE A 50 -3.22 15.72 -15.04
N VAL A 51 -3.49 15.44 -13.77
CA VAL A 51 -4.84 15.44 -13.21
C VAL A 51 -5.14 16.80 -12.61
N PRO A 52 -5.89 17.67 -13.30
CA PRO A 52 -6.17 18.98 -12.78
C PRO A 52 -7.12 18.89 -11.58
N ILE A 53 -6.66 19.38 -10.44
CA ILE A 53 -7.50 19.53 -9.24
C ILE A 53 -7.89 21.01 -9.15
N GLU A 54 -9.20 21.26 -9.16
CA GLU A 54 -9.70 22.64 -9.17
C GLU A 54 -9.58 23.30 -7.80
N PRO A 55 -9.29 24.61 -7.74
CA PRO A 55 -9.44 25.40 -6.51
C PRO A 55 -10.83 25.22 -5.92
N GLY A 56 -10.94 25.19 -4.60
CA GLY A 56 -12.16 24.88 -3.87
C GLY A 56 -12.41 23.37 -3.65
N SER A 57 -11.61 22.49 -4.26
CA SER A 57 -11.71 21.05 -4.03
C SER A 57 -11.29 20.68 -2.62
N ARG A 58 -12.15 19.90 -1.92
CA ARG A 58 -11.83 19.30 -0.62
C ARG A 58 -11.41 17.85 -0.81
N MET A 59 -10.31 17.46 -0.18
CA MET A 59 -9.75 16.12 -0.31
C MET A 59 -9.22 15.62 1.02
N HIS A 60 -9.13 14.30 1.18
CA HIS A 60 -8.29 13.69 2.21
C HIS A 60 -6.86 13.61 1.71
N ALA A 61 -5.92 14.08 2.51
CA ALA A 61 -4.50 13.99 2.26
C ALA A 61 -3.82 13.07 3.27
N TYR A 62 -2.95 12.19 2.77
CA TYR A 62 -2.08 11.33 3.56
C TYR A 62 -0.63 11.69 3.26
N PHE A 63 0.06 12.21 4.26
CA PHE A 63 1.46 12.65 4.16
C PHE A 63 2.38 11.56 4.67
N TYR A 64 3.32 11.13 3.83
CA TYR A 64 4.32 10.12 4.16
C TYR A 64 5.58 10.79 4.66
N THR A 65 5.82 10.71 5.95
CA THR A 65 6.95 11.35 6.62
C THR A 65 7.86 10.31 7.28
N VAL A 66 9.04 10.73 7.70
CA VAL A 66 9.96 9.88 8.48
C VAL A 66 9.37 9.45 9.84
N LYS A 67 8.40 10.21 10.36
CA LYS A 67 7.70 9.92 11.63
C LYS A 67 6.46 9.03 11.45
N GLY A 68 6.17 8.61 10.22
CA GLY A 68 5.01 7.81 9.86
C GLY A 68 4.06 8.54 8.92
N ILE A 69 2.86 8.00 8.76
CA ILE A 69 1.82 8.59 7.92
C ILE A 69 0.95 9.50 8.79
N PHE A 70 0.69 10.69 8.29
CA PHE A 70 -0.25 11.65 8.89
C PHE A 70 -1.35 11.95 7.89
N SER A 71 -2.53 12.28 8.38
CA SER A 71 -3.67 12.61 7.53
C SER A 71 -4.43 13.81 8.05
N CYS A 72 -4.97 14.59 7.14
CA CYS A 72 -5.95 15.62 7.39
C CYS A 72 -6.84 15.83 6.16
N GLU A 73 -7.90 16.60 6.31
CA GLU A 73 -8.61 17.17 5.18
C GLU A 73 -7.89 18.44 4.71
N ILE A 74 -7.84 18.61 3.41
CA ILE A 74 -7.25 19.76 2.76
C ILE A 74 -8.26 20.46 1.86
N LEU A 75 -8.06 21.76 1.67
CA LEU A 75 -8.70 22.59 0.66
C LEU A 75 -7.63 23.01 -0.34
N VAL A 76 -7.87 22.79 -1.62
CA VAL A 76 -7.06 23.38 -2.69
C VAL A 76 -7.46 24.85 -2.83
N THR A 77 -6.55 25.76 -2.56
CA THR A 77 -6.81 27.21 -2.60
C THR A 77 -6.49 27.80 -3.95
N GLU A 78 -5.37 27.41 -4.53
CA GLU A 78 -4.89 27.93 -5.80
C GLU A 78 -4.23 26.84 -6.63
N ARG A 79 -4.10 27.10 -7.92
CA ARG A 79 -3.27 26.31 -8.83
C ARG A 79 -2.45 27.23 -9.72
N GLY A 80 -1.29 26.76 -10.11
CA GLY A 80 -0.38 27.55 -10.90
C GLY A 80 0.64 26.71 -11.65
N LYS A 81 1.67 27.39 -12.09
CA LYS A 81 2.80 26.77 -12.79
C LYS A 81 4.08 27.47 -12.35
N GLU A 82 5.04 26.71 -11.89
CA GLU A 82 6.40 27.19 -11.62
C GLU A 82 7.36 26.53 -12.60
N GLY A 83 7.91 27.31 -13.53
CA GLY A 83 8.70 26.79 -14.64
C GLY A 83 7.89 25.81 -15.49
N TYR A 84 8.29 24.54 -15.49
CA TYR A 84 7.61 23.45 -16.21
C TYR A 84 6.70 22.61 -15.33
N ILE A 85 6.63 22.88 -14.02
CA ILE A 85 5.88 22.09 -13.05
C ILE A 85 4.53 22.75 -12.78
N TYR A 86 3.45 22.01 -12.94
CA TYR A 86 2.14 22.42 -12.49
C TYR A 86 2.03 22.15 -10.99
N ILE A 87 1.57 23.17 -10.26
CA ILE A 87 1.47 23.16 -8.81
C ILE A 87 0.05 23.44 -8.34
N MET A 88 -0.22 23.07 -7.11
CA MET A 88 -1.40 23.48 -6.36
C MET A 88 -0.99 23.94 -4.97
N GLU A 89 -1.64 24.98 -4.47
CA GLU A 89 -1.55 25.39 -3.07
C GLU A 89 -2.70 24.73 -2.30
N VAL A 90 -2.37 24.18 -1.15
CA VAL A 90 -3.35 23.52 -0.29
C VAL A 90 -3.20 23.97 1.16
N GLU A 91 -4.33 24.07 1.85
CA GLU A 91 -4.41 24.35 3.28
C GLU A 91 -5.02 23.13 4.01
N CYS A 92 -4.48 22.78 5.18
CA CYS A 92 -5.12 21.78 6.04
C CYS A 92 -6.35 22.40 6.70
N THR A 93 -7.53 21.84 6.46
CA THR A 93 -8.81 22.29 7.06
C THR A 93 -9.13 21.57 8.36
N THR A 94 -8.44 20.50 8.67
CA THR A 94 -8.54 19.76 9.92
C THR A 94 -7.15 19.55 10.53
N GLU A 95 -7.10 19.20 11.80
CA GLU A 95 -5.87 18.85 12.49
C GLU A 95 -5.15 17.67 11.82
N LEU A 96 -3.82 17.78 11.73
CA LEU A 96 -2.96 16.72 11.21
C LEU A 96 -2.83 15.59 12.25
N LYS A 97 -3.43 14.45 11.97
CA LYS A 97 -3.46 13.28 12.86
C LYS A 97 -2.60 12.16 12.34
N LYS A 98 -1.93 11.45 13.25
CA LYS A 98 -1.19 10.24 12.88
C LYS A 98 -2.16 9.18 12.37
N PHE A 99 -1.85 8.61 11.21
CA PHE A 99 -2.68 7.62 10.54
C PHE A 99 -1.96 6.27 10.45
N GLN A 100 -2.53 5.25 11.06
CA GLN A 100 -2.04 3.88 10.98
C GLN A 100 -2.96 3.07 10.08
N ARG A 101 -2.51 2.80 8.83
CA ARG A 101 -3.29 2.03 7.85
C ARG A 101 -3.03 0.52 7.90
N ARG A 102 -1.95 0.10 8.57
CA ARG A 102 -1.60 -1.32 8.67
C ARG A 102 -2.20 -1.91 9.93
N GLN A 103 -3.06 -2.88 9.75
CA GLN A 103 -3.65 -3.64 10.85
C GLN A 103 -2.62 -4.59 11.49
N PHE A 104 -1.69 -5.13 10.68
CA PHE A 104 -0.67 -6.05 11.13
C PHE A 104 0.73 -5.49 10.90
N TYR A 105 1.62 -5.80 11.82
CA TYR A 105 3.05 -5.58 11.62
C TYR A 105 3.53 -6.46 10.46
N ARG A 106 4.45 -5.94 9.66
CA ARG A 106 5.12 -6.70 8.60
C ARG A 106 6.54 -7.00 9.05
N LEU A 107 6.84 -8.29 9.18
CA LEU A 107 8.18 -8.77 9.50
C LEU A 107 8.98 -8.84 8.19
N PRO A 108 10.00 -7.99 8.00
CA PRO A 108 10.92 -8.13 6.88
C PRO A 108 11.67 -9.46 7.00
N CYS A 109 11.78 -10.19 5.90
CA CYS A 109 12.52 -11.46 5.85
C CYS A 109 13.11 -11.67 4.46
N THR A 110 13.92 -12.72 4.33
CA THR A 110 14.43 -13.20 3.03
C THR A 110 14.38 -14.71 3.09
N ILE A 111 13.26 -15.28 2.67
CA ILE A 111 13.00 -16.72 2.75
C ILE A 111 12.70 -17.22 1.34
N GLU A 112 13.42 -18.27 0.93
CA GLU A 112 13.07 -18.96 -0.31
C GLU A 112 11.74 -19.70 -0.13
N GLY A 113 10.81 -19.45 -1.04
CA GLY A 113 9.50 -20.10 -1.06
C GLY A 113 9.20 -20.69 -2.43
N TYR A 114 8.33 -21.67 -2.42
CA TYR A 114 7.84 -22.36 -3.61
C TYR A 114 6.35 -22.10 -3.73
N PHE A 115 5.87 -21.80 -4.91
CA PHE A 115 4.46 -21.50 -5.12
C PHE A 115 3.97 -22.02 -6.47
N ARG A 116 2.67 -22.25 -6.53
CA ARG A 116 1.95 -22.55 -7.76
C ARG A 116 0.49 -22.09 -7.67
N LYS A 117 -0.14 -21.92 -8.80
CA LYS A 117 -1.58 -21.70 -8.85
C LYS A 117 -2.30 -22.98 -8.42
N LEU A 118 -3.36 -22.85 -7.63
CA LEU A 118 -4.27 -23.96 -7.35
C LEU A 118 -5.18 -24.20 -8.56
N THR A 119 -5.47 -25.49 -8.81
CA THR A 119 -6.54 -25.88 -9.72
C THR A 119 -7.89 -25.69 -9.04
N ASP A 120 -8.96 -25.53 -9.82
CA ASP A 120 -10.31 -25.39 -9.29
C ASP A 120 -10.72 -26.62 -8.45
N THR A 121 -10.27 -27.80 -8.83
CA THR A 121 -10.55 -29.05 -8.09
C THR A 121 -9.85 -29.05 -6.73
N GLU A 122 -8.60 -28.62 -6.64
CA GLU A 122 -7.86 -28.52 -5.37
C GLU A 122 -8.49 -27.46 -4.46
N LEU A 123 -8.89 -26.33 -5.05
CA LEU A 123 -9.57 -25.26 -4.30
C LEU A 123 -10.88 -25.76 -3.69
N LEU A 124 -11.71 -26.49 -4.45
CA LEU A 124 -12.95 -27.08 -3.96
C LEU A 124 -12.68 -28.10 -2.84
N ARG A 125 -11.70 -28.99 -2.99
CA ARG A 125 -11.33 -29.95 -1.94
C ARG A 125 -10.83 -29.27 -0.67
N PHE A 126 -10.04 -28.21 -0.81
CA PHE A 126 -9.59 -27.43 0.34
C PHE A 126 -10.77 -26.74 1.05
N GLN A 127 -11.68 -26.13 0.30
CA GLN A 127 -12.82 -25.40 0.88
C GLN A 127 -13.87 -26.32 1.53
N HIS A 128 -14.13 -27.50 0.96
CA HIS A 128 -15.16 -28.42 1.46
C HIS A 128 -14.62 -29.43 2.47
N ASP A 129 -13.45 -29.98 2.22
CA ASP A 129 -12.95 -31.12 2.95
C ASP A 129 -11.70 -30.78 3.80
N ASN A 130 -11.23 -29.54 3.75
CA ASN A 130 -9.98 -29.10 4.40
C ASN A 130 -8.75 -29.93 3.95
N ILE A 131 -8.80 -30.49 2.73
CA ILE A 131 -7.69 -31.28 2.17
C ILE A 131 -6.63 -30.30 1.66
N VAL A 132 -5.46 -30.32 2.30
CA VAL A 132 -4.31 -29.50 1.88
C VAL A 132 -3.80 -30.00 0.53
N PRO A 133 -3.57 -29.11 -0.45
CA PRO A 133 -3.01 -29.50 -1.74
C PRO A 133 -1.69 -30.24 -1.61
N GLU A 134 -1.49 -31.26 -2.42
CA GLU A 134 -0.25 -32.04 -2.42
C GLU A 134 0.93 -31.26 -3.00
N ASP A 135 2.12 -31.56 -2.50
CA ASP A 135 3.37 -31.07 -3.07
C ASP A 135 3.57 -31.69 -4.46
N THR A 136 3.61 -30.85 -5.48
CA THR A 136 3.95 -31.26 -6.85
C THR A 136 5.36 -30.79 -7.20
N GLN A 137 5.98 -31.42 -8.20
CA GLN A 137 7.29 -30.99 -8.70
C GLN A 137 7.21 -29.73 -9.56
N ASP A 138 6.02 -29.41 -10.05
CA ASP A 138 5.79 -28.21 -10.89
C ASP A 138 5.44 -27.00 -10.01
N VAL A 139 6.46 -26.45 -9.38
CA VAL A 139 6.38 -25.27 -8.53
C VAL A 139 7.38 -24.21 -9.00
N ASP A 140 6.95 -22.97 -8.94
CA ASP A 140 7.82 -21.82 -9.18
C ASP A 140 8.52 -21.40 -7.88
N LYS A 141 9.71 -20.82 -8.02
CA LYS A 141 10.48 -20.28 -6.90
C LYS A 141 10.27 -18.78 -6.76
N GLY A 142 10.30 -18.31 -5.53
CA GLY A 142 10.30 -16.89 -5.21
C GLY A 142 10.95 -16.61 -3.88
N ILE A 143 11.19 -15.32 -3.61
CA ILE A 143 11.75 -14.85 -2.34
C ILE A 143 10.65 -14.11 -1.58
N ILE A 144 10.31 -14.61 -0.40
CA ILE A 144 9.41 -13.93 0.51
C ILE A 144 10.21 -12.81 1.19
N VAL A 145 9.75 -11.59 1.05
CA VAL A 145 10.45 -10.38 1.52
C VAL A 145 9.80 -9.72 2.72
N ASP A 146 8.54 -10.00 2.96
CA ASP A 146 7.88 -9.71 4.24
C ASP A 146 6.67 -10.63 4.49
N ILE A 147 6.37 -10.86 5.76
CA ILE A 147 5.24 -11.65 6.26
C ILE A 147 4.49 -10.83 7.30
N SER A 148 3.17 -10.97 7.32
CA SER A 148 2.30 -10.32 8.31
C SER A 148 1.06 -11.17 8.60
N GLY A 149 0.29 -10.83 9.62
CA GLY A 149 -0.99 -11.50 9.87
C GLY A 149 -2.03 -11.34 8.76
N GLY A 150 -1.81 -10.45 7.79
CA GLY A 150 -2.69 -10.28 6.64
C GLY A 150 -2.15 -10.88 5.34
N GLY A 151 -1.03 -11.58 5.37
CA GLY A 151 -0.42 -12.21 4.20
C GLY A 151 1.08 -11.97 4.07
N LEU A 152 1.62 -12.33 2.93
CA LEU A 152 3.04 -12.21 2.62
C LEU A 152 3.27 -11.49 1.29
N ARG A 153 4.49 -11.01 1.09
CA ARG A 153 4.95 -10.44 -0.17
C ARG A 153 6.08 -11.29 -0.74
N ILE A 154 5.87 -11.79 -1.96
CA ILE A 154 6.84 -12.59 -2.68
C ILE A 154 7.38 -11.83 -3.88
N MET A 155 8.69 -11.90 -4.09
CA MET A 155 9.34 -11.50 -5.32
C MET A 155 9.52 -12.72 -6.21
N THR A 156 9.04 -12.64 -7.45
CA THR A 156 9.09 -13.74 -8.41
C THR A 156 9.34 -13.20 -9.82
N GLN A 157 9.96 -14.02 -10.66
CA GLN A 157 10.12 -13.74 -12.10
C GLN A 157 8.84 -14.03 -12.89
N LYS A 158 8.01 -14.97 -12.39
CA LYS A 158 6.74 -15.33 -13.03
C LYS A 158 5.63 -14.41 -12.52
N PRO A 159 4.95 -13.67 -13.38
CA PRO A 159 3.86 -12.81 -12.96
C PRO A 159 2.71 -13.63 -12.37
N LEU A 160 2.15 -13.14 -11.27
CA LEU A 160 0.96 -13.69 -10.65
C LEU A 160 -0.24 -12.80 -11.00
N GLU A 161 -1.31 -13.41 -11.45
CA GLU A 161 -2.54 -12.69 -11.75
C GLU A 161 -3.34 -12.42 -10.48
N LYS A 162 -4.03 -11.29 -10.44
CA LYS A 162 -4.95 -10.98 -9.36
C LYS A 162 -6.09 -12.00 -9.31
N ASN A 163 -6.58 -12.24 -8.08
CA ASN A 163 -7.71 -13.15 -7.81
C ASN A 163 -7.44 -14.63 -8.06
N ASN A 164 -6.20 -15.02 -8.33
CA ASN A 164 -5.83 -16.42 -8.33
C ASN A 164 -5.55 -16.90 -6.90
N TYR A 165 -5.98 -18.12 -6.60
CA TYR A 165 -5.56 -18.83 -5.39
C TYR A 165 -4.23 -19.49 -5.64
N ILE A 166 -3.30 -19.34 -4.68
CA ILE A 166 -1.94 -19.84 -4.77
C ILE A 166 -1.69 -20.77 -3.59
N TYR A 167 -1.12 -21.94 -3.89
CA TYR A 167 -0.46 -22.75 -2.88
C TYR A 167 0.96 -22.22 -2.72
N ILE A 168 1.37 -21.97 -1.47
CA ILE A 168 2.71 -21.52 -1.16
C ILE A 168 3.31 -22.36 -0.04
N ARG A 169 4.58 -22.73 -0.18
CA ARG A 169 5.36 -23.48 0.80
C ARG A 169 6.68 -22.76 1.06
N PHE A 170 7.03 -22.58 2.32
CA PHE A 170 8.31 -22.04 2.75
C PHE A 170 8.70 -22.57 4.13
N PRO A 171 10.01 -22.68 4.45
CA PRO A 171 10.46 -23.10 5.76
C PRO A 171 10.18 -22.01 6.80
N VAL A 172 9.60 -22.39 7.93
CA VAL A 172 9.46 -21.51 9.10
C VAL A 172 10.15 -22.20 10.27
N GLU A 173 11.23 -21.61 10.75
CA GLU A 173 11.83 -22.01 12.02
C GLU A 173 11.10 -21.29 13.15
N MET A 174 10.25 -21.99 13.86
CA MET A 174 9.66 -21.48 15.11
C MET A 174 10.52 -21.91 16.28
N ASN A 175 11.26 -20.98 16.87
CA ASN A 175 11.87 -21.16 18.19
C ASN A 175 10.78 -21.07 19.28
N ILE A 176 9.93 -22.07 19.34
CA ILE A 176 9.05 -22.31 20.49
C ILE A 176 9.91 -23.11 21.47
N GLY A 177 10.35 -22.45 22.56
CA GLY A 177 11.26 -23.07 23.54
C GLY A 177 11.02 -24.55 23.74
N ASN A 178 12.00 -25.37 23.40
CA ASN A 178 12.10 -26.82 23.58
C ASN A 178 11.04 -27.74 22.93
N ARG A 179 10.40 -27.33 21.82
CA ARG A 179 9.75 -28.30 20.93
C ARG A 179 10.10 -27.99 19.48
N GLU A 180 10.93 -28.87 18.92
CA GLU A 180 11.06 -28.99 17.45
C GLU A 180 9.70 -29.42 16.91
N ASP A 181 8.98 -28.54 16.28
CA ASP A 181 7.88 -28.93 15.41
C ASP A 181 7.75 -28.02 14.17
N ARG A 182 7.43 -28.63 13.14
CA ARG A 182 7.82 -28.55 11.74
C ARG A 182 6.65 -28.14 10.89
N LYS A 183 6.90 -27.33 9.89
CA LYS A 183 6.05 -27.07 8.71
C LYS A 183 4.65 -26.55 9.04
N SER A 184 4.48 -25.24 8.95
CA SER A 184 3.16 -24.67 8.73
C SER A 184 2.91 -24.49 7.23
N VAL A 185 1.82 -25.07 6.77
CA VAL A 185 1.22 -24.84 5.46
C VAL A 185 0.20 -23.72 5.65
N VAL A 186 0.33 -22.66 4.87
CA VAL A 186 -0.67 -21.57 4.81
C VAL A 186 -1.25 -21.52 3.41
#